data_33430e261d2669adefc6dde16984a2c1
#
_entry.id   33430e261d2669adefc6dde16984a2c1
#
_cell.length_a   1.000
_cell.length_b   1.000
_cell.length_c   1.000
_cell.angle_alpha   90.00
_cell.angle_beta   90.00
_cell.angle_gamma   90.00
#
_symmetry.space_group_name_H-M   'P 1'
#
loop_
_entity.id
_entity.type
_entity.pdbx_description
1 polymer ?
#
loop_
_entity_poly.entity_id
_entity_poly.type
_entity_poly.pdbx_seq_one_letter_code
_entity_poly.pdbx_strand_id
1 'polypeptide(L)'
;MAKLDIIDRSGKTAAQVDLPESVFSAANDHLIYEAVINYRANQRQGTAATKTRAFVSGGGKKPWRQKGTGRARVGSTRSPLWRKGGTVFGPQPRDYSYELPKKARRSALRSALAKKHAAQELIVTSELELKEPKTREAAALIKALKLDSALLVDLAENANLFRAVRNLPRVKAVDVAGLNIYDVLAHKSVVFSRRAFEAVLEKLS
;
A
#
# COMPACT_ATOMS: atom_id res chain seq x y z
N MET A 1 0.15 -7.74 -31.03
CA MET A 1 -0.62 -7.10 -29.95
C MET A 1 -1.37 -8.18 -29.18
N ALA A 2 -1.18 -8.25 -27.86
CA ALA A 2 -1.95 -9.15 -27.01
C ALA A 2 -3.39 -8.63 -26.88
N LYS A 3 -4.37 -9.53 -26.82
CA LYS A 3 -5.79 -9.19 -26.65
C LYS A 3 -6.25 -9.65 -25.28
N LEU A 4 -7.08 -8.85 -24.64
CA LEU A 4 -7.71 -9.17 -23.36
C LEU A 4 -9.23 -9.23 -23.54
N ASP A 5 -9.85 -10.30 -23.04
CA ASP A 5 -11.28 -10.48 -23.10
C ASP A 5 -11.98 -9.59 -22.07
N ILE A 6 -13.02 -8.89 -22.50
CA ILE A 6 -13.95 -8.19 -21.61
C ILE A 6 -15.05 -9.15 -21.22
N ILE A 7 -15.20 -9.37 -19.94
CA ILE A 7 -16.17 -10.31 -19.38
C ILE A 7 -17.40 -9.53 -18.90
N ASP A 8 -18.58 -10.03 -19.18
CA ASP A 8 -19.83 -9.52 -18.64
C ASP A 8 -20.01 -9.98 -17.16
N ARG A 9 -20.97 -9.41 -16.45
CA ARG A 9 -21.36 -9.80 -15.08
C ARG A 9 -21.68 -11.29 -14.93
N SER A 10 -22.07 -11.96 -15.99
CA SER A 10 -22.34 -13.41 -16.03
C SER A 10 -21.09 -14.27 -16.24
N GLY A 11 -19.91 -13.68 -16.40
CA GLY A 11 -18.66 -14.40 -16.68
C GLY A 11 -18.48 -14.82 -18.15
N LYS A 12 -19.29 -14.29 -19.08
CA LYS A 12 -19.17 -14.55 -20.52
C LYS A 12 -18.37 -13.45 -21.20
N THR A 13 -17.56 -13.80 -22.19
CA THR A 13 -16.81 -12.83 -23.01
C THR A 13 -17.80 -12.01 -23.85
N ALA A 14 -17.77 -10.69 -23.66
CA ALA A 14 -18.63 -9.74 -24.36
C ALA A 14 -17.90 -8.99 -25.49
N ALA A 15 -16.62 -8.68 -25.32
CA ALA A 15 -15.80 -7.94 -26.27
C ALA A 15 -14.32 -8.22 -26.04
N GLN A 16 -13.44 -7.67 -26.87
CA GLN A 16 -11.98 -7.72 -26.71
C GLN A 16 -11.38 -6.32 -26.73
N VAL A 17 -10.33 -6.11 -25.95
CA VAL A 17 -9.53 -4.88 -25.94
C VAL A 17 -8.09 -5.22 -26.29
N ASP A 18 -7.49 -4.42 -27.18
CA ASP A 18 -6.10 -4.55 -27.54
C ASP A 18 -5.21 -3.99 -26.43
N LEU A 19 -4.16 -4.74 -26.08
CA LEU A 19 -3.19 -4.34 -25.07
C LEU A 19 -2.00 -3.67 -25.74
N PRO A 20 -1.68 -2.40 -25.41
CA PRO A 20 -0.51 -1.72 -25.95
C PRO A 20 0.77 -2.37 -25.42
N GLU A 21 1.65 -2.76 -26.32
CA GLU A 21 2.95 -3.35 -25.98
C GLU A 21 3.78 -2.45 -25.07
N SER A 22 3.67 -1.13 -25.22
CA SER A 22 4.36 -0.16 -24.37
C SER A 22 4.05 -0.30 -22.88
N VAL A 23 2.89 -0.85 -22.51
CA VAL A 23 2.45 -1.04 -21.12
C VAL A 23 2.75 -2.46 -20.63
N PHE A 24 2.66 -3.47 -21.49
CA PHE A 24 2.72 -4.88 -21.12
C PHE A 24 3.99 -5.61 -21.60
N SER A 25 5.02 -4.89 -22.11
CA SER A 25 6.18 -5.51 -22.76
C SER A 25 7.11 -6.26 -21.83
N ALA A 26 7.55 -5.68 -20.74
CA ALA A 26 8.56 -6.30 -19.87
C ALA A 26 8.30 -6.01 -18.39
N ALA A 27 8.27 -7.05 -17.57
CA ALA A 27 8.20 -6.92 -16.13
C ALA A 27 9.61 -6.74 -15.54
N ASN A 28 9.81 -5.66 -14.78
CA ASN A 28 11.03 -5.42 -14.02
C ASN A 28 10.76 -5.63 -12.52
N ASP A 29 11.27 -6.73 -11.98
CA ASP A 29 11.05 -7.14 -10.60
C ASP A 29 11.69 -6.23 -9.58
N HIS A 30 12.84 -5.66 -9.91
CA HIS A 30 13.53 -4.72 -9.04
C HIS A 30 12.70 -3.44 -8.81
N LEU A 31 12.11 -2.89 -9.87
CA LEU A 31 11.25 -1.71 -9.73
C LEU A 31 9.97 -2.01 -8.93
N ILE A 32 9.40 -3.21 -9.09
CA ILE A 32 8.27 -3.67 -8.29
C ILE A 32 8.66 -3.69 -6.80
N TYR A 33 9.80 -4.32 -6.48
CA TYR A 33 10.31 -4.42 -5.12
C TYR A 33 10.54 -3.03 -4.49
N GLU A 34 11.25 -2.14 -5.19
CA GLU A 34 11.49 -0.77 -4.71
C GLU A 34 10.20 0.00 -4.44
N ALA A 35 9.22 -0.11 -5.34
CA ALA A 35 7.93 0.56 -5.17
C ALA A 35 7.14 0.03 -3.97
N VAL A 36 7.21 -1.28 -3.70
CA VAL A 36 6.59 -1.88 -2.49
C VAL A 36 7.28 -1.42 -1.22
N ILE A 37 8.63 -1.38 -1.20
CA ILE A 37 9.38 -0.86 -0.04
C ILE A 37 9.05 0.60 0.21
N ASN A 38 9.03 1.42 -0.84
CA ASN A 38 8.66 2.83 -0.75
C ASN A 38 7.25 2.99 -0.16
N TYR A 39 6.25 2.25 -0.68
CA TYR A 39 4.90 2.28 -0.17
C TYR A 39 4.84 1.94 1.32
N ARG A 40 5.52 0.86 1.75
CA ARG A 40 5.56 0.44 3.15
C ARG A 40 6.31 1.44 4.05
N ALA A 41 7.38 2.06 3.56
CA ALA A 41 8.11 3.08 4.29
C ALA A 41 7.23 4.31 4.53
N ASN A 42 6.49 4.76 3.51
CA ASN A 42 5.60 5.92 3.60
C ASN A 42 4.37 5.69 4.50
N GLN A 43 4.05 4.43 4.85
CA GLN A 43 2.99 4.10 5.80
C GLN A 43 3.44 4.18 7.27
N ARG A 44 4.75 4.28 7.53
CA ARG A 44 5.28 4.30 8.90
C ARG A 44 5.12 5.68 9.52
N GLN A 45 4.44 5.76 10.66
CA GLN A 45 4.28 7.00 11.41
C GLN A 45 5.58 7.52 12.05
N GLY A 46 6.49 6.63 12.42
CA GLY A 46 7.77 7.00 13.01
C GLY A 46 7.70 7.67 14.38
N THR A 47 6.66 7.42 15.15
CA THR A 47 6.38 8.12 16.43
C THR A 47 7.05 7.49 17.66
N ALA A 48 7.78 6.39 17.50
CA ALA A 48 8.47 5.74 18.60
C ALA A 48 9.54 6.67 19.19
N ALA A 49 9.47 6.90 20.51
CA ALA A 49 10.39 7.79 21.22
C ALA A 49 10.83 7.20 22.55
N THR A 50 12.08 7.46 22.92
CA THR A 50 12.59 7.21 24.25
C THR A 50 13.16 8.49 24.84
N LYS A 51 13.09 8.63 26.16
CA LYS A 51 13.65 9.80 26.85
C LYS A 51 15.15 9.62 27.01
N THR A 52 15.92 10.49 26.39
CA THR A 52 17.35 10.61 26.65
C THR A 52 17.58 11.27 28.02
N ARG A 53 18.83 11.28 28.50
CA ARG A 53 19.20 11.92 29.76
C ARG A 53 18.68 13.35 29.89
N ALA A 54 18.58 14.10 28.81
CA ALA A 54 18.10 15.48 28.81
C ALA A 54 16.60 15.57 29.10
N PHE A 55 15.79 14.61 28.58
CA PHE A 55 14.33 14.61 28.66
C PHE A 55 13.76 13.87 29.89
N VAL A 56 14.59 13.12 30.62
CA VAL A 56 14.14 12.48 31.86
C VAL A 56 13.99 13.53 32.95
N SER A 57 12.89 13.51 33.69
CA SER A 57 12.64 14.40 34.83
C SER A 57 13.58 14.10 35.99
N GLY A 58 13.95 15.13 36.77
CA GLY A 58 14.83 15.02 37.90
C GLY A 58 16.30 15.43 37.59
N GLY A 59 17.23 15.11 38.47
CA GLY A 59 18.65 15.52 38.36
C GLY A 59 18.87 16.99 38.78
N GLY A 60 19.76 17.72 38.14
CA GLY A 60 20.08 19.11 38.46
C GLY A 60 21.12 19.27 39.57
N LYS A 61 21.01 18.52 40.65
CA LYS A 61 22.00 18.50 41.74
C LYS A 61 22.90 17.27 41.63
N LYS A 62 24.21 17.47 41.81
CA LYS A 62 25.18 16.37 41.90
C LYS A 62 24.87 15.52 43.15
N PRO A 63 24.68 14.17 43.04
CA PRO A 63 24.30 13.32 44.16
C PRO A 63 25.23 13.37 45.35
N TRP A 64 26.55 13.48 45.13
CA TRP A 64 27.60 13.64 46.16
C TRP A 64 28.84 14.33 45.60
N ARG A 65 29.72 14.76 46.49
CA ARG A 65 30.99 15.42 46.14
C ARG A 65 31.91 14.50 45.34
N GLN A 66 32.81 15.07 44.56
CA GLN A 66 33.69 14.38 43.61
C GLN A 66 34.60 13.36 44.22
N LYS A 67 35.14 13.63 45.44
CA LYS A 67 36.09 12.80 46.17
C LYS A 67 35.70 12.71 47.66
N GLY A 68 36.26 11.73 48.41
CA GLY A 68 36.07 11.60 49.85
C GLY A 68 34.75 10.97 50.31
N THR A 69 34.03 10.20 49.43
CA THR A 69 32.80 9.48 49.78
C THR A 69 32.92 7.95 49.67
N GLY A 70 34.08 7.43 49.22
CA GLY A 70 34.26 6.00 48.98
C GLY A 70 33.36 5.41 47.86
N ARG A 71 32.52 6.22 47.21
CA ARG A 71 31.59 5.82 46.16
C ARG A 71 32.12 6.16 44.79
N ALA A 72 31.60 5.44 43.75
CA ALA A 72 31.91 5.79 42.37
C ALA A 72 31.48 7.22 42.04
N ARG A 73 32.23 7.90 41.18
CA ARG A 73 31.91 9.26 40.74
C ARG A 73 30.64 9.32 39.94
N VAL A 74 29.71 10.19 40.31
CA VAL A 74 28.42 10.36 39.62
C VAL A 74 28.09 11.84 39.45
N GLY A 75 27.72 12.22 38.24
CA GLY A 75 27.34 13.59 37.91
C GLY A 75 25.83 13.86 37.95
N SER A 76 25.03 12.84 37.72
CA SER A 76 23.56 12.98 37.68
C SER A 76 22.86 11.63 37.88
N THR A 77 21.74 11.66 38.61
CA THR A 77 20.83 10.51 38.79
C THR A 77 20.10 10.10 37.52
N ARG A 78 20.09 10.97 36.47
CA ARG A 78 19.50 10.69 35.17
C ARG A 78 20.45 9.93 34.22
N SER A 79 21.63 9.54 34.69
CA SER A 79 22.57 8.77 33.90
C SER A 79 21.96 7.43 33.47
N PRO A 80 22.27 6.93 32.26
CA PRO A 80 21.80 5.62 31.79
C PRO A 80 22.18 4.45 32.71
N LEU A 81 23.23 4.60 33.50
CA LEU A 81 23.67 3.59 34.47
C LEU A 81 22.73 3.44 35.66
N TRP A 82 21.87 4.40 35.87
CA TRP A 82 20.93 4.42 36.97
C TRP A 82 19.56 3.88 36.59
N ARG A 83 18.90 3.21 37.52
CA ARG A 83 17.50 2.86 37.37
C ARG A 83 16.67 4.13 37.13
N LYS A 84 15.75 4.10 36.17
CA LYS A 84 14.98 5.28 35.71
C LYS A 84 15.82 6.39 35.08
N GLY A 85 17.09 6.13 34.74
CA GLY A 85 17.91 7.05 33.93
C GLY A 85 17.49 7.08 32.47
N GLY A 86 18.13 7.95 31.68
CA GLY A 86 17.84 8.10 30.25
C GLY A 86 18.33 6.91 29.41
N THR A 87 17.70 6.69 28.28
CA THR A 87 18.16 5.74 27.25
C THR A 87 19.19 6.44 26.35
N VAL A 88 20.30 5.77 26.03
CA VAL A 88 21.37 6.40 25.25
C VAL A 88 21.02 6.41 23.75
N PHE A 89 20.77 5.26 23.17
CA PHE A 89 20.54 5.08 21.73
C PHE A 89 19.15 4.53 21.43
N GLY A 90 18.15 5.02 22.16
CA GLY A 90 16.77 4.63 21.91
C GLY A 90 16.17 5.30 20.66
N PRO A 91 15.05 4.81 20.17
CA PRO A 91 14.39 5.38 19.03
C PRO A 91 13.99 6.84 19.29
N GLN A 92 14.10 7.65 18.25
CA GLN A 92 13.59 9.02 18.23
C GLN A 92 12.59 9.16 17.10
N PRO A 93 11.58 10.02 17.23
CA PRO A 93 10.63 10.27 16.15
C PRO A 93 11.39 10.71 14.89
N ARG A 94 11.06 10.05 13.77
CA ARG A 94 11.63 10.41 12.47
C ARG A 94 10.65 10.13 11.34
N ASP A 95 10.79 10.86 10.27
CA ASP A 95 10.10 10.59 9.02
C ASP A 95 10.83 9.47 8.26
N TYR A 96 10.05 8.52 7.74
CA TYR A 96 10.52 7.41 6.89
C TYR A 96 10.09 7.59 5.44
N SER A 97 9.34 8.65 5.13
CA SER A 97 8.84 8.87 3.79
C SER A 97 9.95 9.28 2.82
N TYR A 98 9.87 8.78 1.62
CA TYR A 98 10.70 9.22 0.50
C TYR A 98 9.95 9.04 -0.82
N GLU A 99 10.32 9.80 -1.83
CA GLU A 99 9.69 9.76 -3.13
C GLU A 99 10.52 9.01 -4.16
N LEU A 100 9.87 8.13 -4.91
CA LEU A 100 10.43 7.54 -6.12
C LEU A 100 10.16 8.46 -7.32
N PRO A 101 11.08 8.51 -8.31
CA PRO A 101 10.85 9.23 -9.56
C PRO A 101 9.53 8.79 -10.23
N LYS A 102 8.79 9.74 -10.80
CA LYS A 102 7.49 9.47 -11.46
C LYS A 102 7.60 8.37 -12.53
N LYS A 103 8.67 8.37 -13.34
CA LYS A 103 8.93 7.34 -14.34
C LYS A 103 9.12 5.96 -13.73
N ALA A 104 9.85 5.84 -12.60
CA ALA A 104 10.05 4.57 -11.91
C ALA A 104 8.73 4.03 -11.33
N ARG A 105 7.89 4.88 -10.71
CA ARG A 105 6.56 4.50 -10.21
C ARG A 105 5.64 3.99 -11.33
N ARG A 106 5.61 4.68 -12.48
CA ARG A 106 4.82 4.23 -13.65
C ARG A 106 5.33 2.91 -14.19
N SER A 107 6.64 2.76 -14.37
CA SER A 107 7.25 1.52 -14.86
C SER A 107 7.03 0.35 -13.90
N ALA A 108 7.08 0.57 -12.59
CA ALA A 108 6.77 -0.43 -11.58
C ALA A 108 5.32 -0.92 -11.70
N LEU A 109 4.36 0.00 -11.86
CA LEU A 109 2.95 -0.36 -12.02
C LEU A 109 2.68 -1.09 -13.34
N ARG A 110 3.30 -0.66 -14.46
CA ARG A 110 3.27 -1.40 -15.75
C ARG A 110 3.76 -2.82 -15.56
N SER A 111 4.92 -2.99 -14.92
CA SER A 111 5.51 -4.30 -14.65
C SER A 111 4.61 -5.21 -13.80
N ALA A 112 3.94 -4.65 -12.78
CA ALA A 112 3.01 -5.40 -11.94
C ALA A 112 1.76 -5.85 -12.73
N LEU A 113 1.18 -4.97 -13.56
CA LEU A 113 0.04 -5.30 -14.40
C LEU A 113 0.41 -6.31 -15.50
N ALA A 114 1.61 -6.20 -16.08
CA ALA A 114 2.13 -7.17 -17.05
C ALA A 114 2.25 -8.57 -16.43
N LYS A 115 2.75 -8.68 -15.18
CA LYS A 115 2.79 -9.96 -14.46
C LYS A 115 1.39 -10.51 -14.18
N LYS A 116 0.46 -9.65 -13.76
CA LYS A 116 -0.94 -10.07 -13.54
C LYS A 116 -1.60 -10.57 -14.82
N HIS A 117 -1.31 -9.91 -15.95
CA HIS A 117 -1.79 -10.37 -17.26
C HIS A 117 -1.19 -11.73 -17.65
N ALA A 118 0.13 -11.89 -17.52
CA ALA A 118 0.81 -13.15 -17.83
C ALA A 118 0.31 -14.32 -16.97
N ALA A 119 -0.08 -14.06 -15.71
CA ALA A 119 -0.67 -15.04 -14.80
C ALA A 119 -2.18 -15.27 -15.04
N GLN A 120 -2.81 -14.60 -16.01
CA GLN A 120 -4.27 -14.61 -16.25
C GLN A 120 -5.10 -14.15 -15.04
N GLU A 121 -4.54 -13.28 -14.22
CA GLU A 121 -5.15 -12.70 -13.03
C GLU A 121 -5.69 -11.28 -13.27
N LEU A 122 -5.54 -10.75 -14.49
CA LEU A 122 -6.06 -9.45 -14.92
C LEU A 122 -7.40 -9.69 -15.66
N ILE A 123 -8.46 -9.07 -15.17
CA ILE A 123 -9.82 -9.21 -15.69
C ILE A 123 -10.35 -7.83 -16.01
N VAL A 124 -10.99 -7.69 -17.16
CA VAL A 124 -11.74 -6.48 -17.52
C VAL A 124 -13.20 -6.84 -17.65
N THR A 125 -14.07 -6.09 -16.97
CA THR A 125 -15.51 -6.26 -17.04
C THR A 125 -16.17 -5.11 -17.79
N SER A 126 -17.29 -5.36 -18.42
CA SER A 126 -18.08 -4.31 -19.09
C SER A 126 -18.46 -3.21 -18.09
N GLU A 127 -18.97 -3.60 -16.93
CA GLU A 127 -19.47 -2.70 -15.90
C GLU A 127 -19.29 -3.30 -14.49
N LEU A 128 -18.96 -2.44 -13.51
CA LEU A 128 -18.91 -2.77 -12.08
C LEU A 128 -19.98 -2.00 -11.28
N GLU A 129 -20.90 -1.31 -11.95
CA GLU A 129 -21.90 -0.48 -11.28
C GLU A 129 -22.88 -1.33 -10.46
N LEU A 130 -23.12 -0.91 -9.22
CA LEU A 130 -24.13 -1.49 -8.35
C LEU A 130 -25.30 -0.52 -8.21
N LYS A 131 -26.53 -1.03 -8.26
CA LYS A 131 -27.75 -0.21 -8.11
C LYS A 131 -27.83 0.38 -6.70
N GLU A 132 -27.50 -0.41 -5.70
CA GLU A 132 -27.53 -0.03 -4.30
C GLU A 132 -26.18 -0.35 -3.61
N PRO A 133 -25.77 0.42 -2.58
CA PRO A 133 -24.53 0.17 -1.86
C PRO A 133 -24.66 -0.99 -0.85
N LYS A 134 -25.17 -2.14 -1.30
CA LYS A 134 -25.41 -3.33 -0.49
C LYS A 134 -24.26 -4.34 -0.66
N THR A 135 -23.72 -4.81 0.45
CA THR A 135 -22.66 -5.84 0.46
C THR A 135 -23.09 -7.15 -0.18
N ARG A 136 -24.40 -7.47 -0.11
CA ARG A 136 -24.98 -8.68 -0.74
C ARG A 136 -24.82 -8.66 -2.27
N GLU A 137 -25.04 -7.51 -2.90
CA GLU A 137 -24.90 -7.37 -4.36
C GLU A 137 -23.42 -7.49 -4.77
N ALA A 138 -22.51 -6.84 -4.02
CA ALA A 138 -21.07 -6.97 -4.26
C ALA A 138 -20.59 -8.42 -4.07
N ALA A 139 -21.05 -9.12 -3.04
CA ALA A 139 -20.72 -10.52 -2.80
C ALA A 139 -21.25 -11.44 -3.93
N ALA A 140 -22.45 -11.17 -4.44
CA ALA A 140 -23.00 -11.91 -5.57
C ALA A 140 -22.17 -11.71 -6.85
N LEU A 141 -21.73 -10.49 -7.14
CA LEU A 141 -20.85 -10.18 -8.26
C LEU A 141 -19.50 -10.91 -8.16
N ILE A 142 -18.85 -10.87 -6.99
CA ILE A 142 -17.57 -11.55 -6.76
C ILE A 142 -17.71 -13.06 -6.94
N LYS A 143 -18.81 -13.63 -6.42
CA LYS A 143 -19.12 -15.06 -6.57
C LYS A 143 -19.40 -15.43 -8.01
N ALA A 144 -20.12 -14.59 -8.77
CA ALA A 144 -20.38 -14.80 -10.19
C ALA A 144 -19.09 -14.81 -11.02
N LEU A 145 -18.14 -13.94 -10.69
CA LEU A 145 -16.82 -13.89 -11.31
C LEU A 145 -15.83 -14.94 -10.75
N LYS A 146 -16.25 -15.78 -9.79
CA LYS A 146 -15.44 -16.83 -9.14
C LYS A 146 -14.11 -16.32 -8.55
N LEU A 147 -14.17 -15.17 -7.86
CA LEU A 147 -13.00 -14.51 -7.30
C LEU A 147 -12.89 -14.78 -5.79
N ASP A 148 -11.72 -15.23 -5.34
CA ASP A 148 -11.41 -15.45 -3.90
C ASP A 148 -10.82 -14.19 -3.25
N SER A 149 -9.93 -13.50 -3.97
CA SER A 149 -9.26 -12.27 -3.54
C SER A 149 -9.18 -11.34 -4.74
N ALA A 150 -9.80 -10.17 -4.64
CA ALA A 150 -9.92 -9.27 -5.78
C ALA A 150 -9.69 -7.80 -5.42
N LEU A 151 -8.93 -7.11 -6.27
CA LEU A 151 -8.87 -5.67 -6.33
C LEU A 151 -9.80 -5.19 -7.43
N LEU A 152 -10.85 -4.47 -7.07
CA LEU A 152 -11.78 -3.86 -8.03
C LEU A 152 -11.34 -2.43 -8.30
N VAL A 153 -11.17 -2.09 -9.57
CA VAL A 153 -10.75 -0.75 -9.97
C VAL A 153 -11.83 -0.13 -10.85
N ASP A 154 -12.34 1.02 -10.41
CA ASP A 154 -13.36 1.76 -11.15
C ASP A 154 -13.13 3.27 -11.08
N LEU A 155 -13.97 4.04 -11.75
CA LEU A 155 -13.97 5.49 -11.64
C LEU A 155 -14.50 5.95 -10.28
N ALA A 156 -14.05 7.10 -9.80
CA ALA A 156 -14.44 7.65 -8.50
C ALA A 156 -15.95 7.91 -8.37
N GLU A 157 -16.65 8.03 -9.50
CA GLU A 157 -18.11 8.24 -9.58
C GLU A 157 -18.91 7.07 -9.01
N ASN A 158 -18.37 5.85 -9.05
CA ASN A 158 -19.07 4.64 -8.58
C ASN A 158 -18.99 4.48 -7.04
N ALA A 159 -19.52 5.45 -6.31
CA ALA A 159 -19.54 5.45 -4.84
C ALA A 159 -20.25 4.22 -4.23
N ASN A 160 -21.24 3.66 -4.93
CA ASN A 160 -21.98 2.48 -4.48
C ASN A 160 -21.07 1.25 -4.37
N LEU A 161 -20.21 1.03 -5.37
CA LEU A 161 -19.25 -0.07 -5.36
C LEU A 161 -18.30 0.03 -4.17
N PHE A 162 -17.68 1.21 -3.96
CA PHE A 162 -16.72 1.41 -2.87
C PHE A 162 -17.34 1.17 -1.49
N ARG A 163 -18.58 1.62 -1.28
CA ARG A 163 -19.32 1.38 -0.03
C ARG A 163 -19.72 -0.07 0.16
N ALA A 164 -20.18 -0.74 -0.90
CA ALA A 164 -20.65 -2.12 -0.85
C ALA A 164 -19.51 -3.11 -0.56
N VAL A 165 -18.31 -2.85 -1.11
CA VAL A 165 -17.13 -3.74 -0.99
C VAL A 165 -16.41 -3.58 0.35
N ARG A 166 -16.49 -2.42 1.00
CA ARG A 166 -15.70 -2.07 2.19
C ARG A 166 -15.71 -3.13 3.32
N ASN A 167 -16.82 -3.85 3.49
CA ASN A 167 -16.98 -4.86 4.54
C ASN A 167 -16.62 -6.28 4.10
N LEU A 168 -16.27 -6.48 2.82
CA LEU A 168 -15.95 -7.83 2.34
C LEU A 168 -14.47 -8.15 2.59
N PRO A 169 -14.16 -9.29 3.26
CA PRO A 169 -12.79 -9.71 3.45
C PRO A 169 -12.13 -10.06 2.12
N ARG A 170 -10.83 -9.80 1.99
CA ARG A 170 -10.01 -10.11 0.81
C ARG A 170 -10.43 -9.42 -0.50
N VAL A 171 -11.34 -8.46 -0.42
CA VAL A 171 -11.75 -7.66 -1.57
C VAL A 171 -11.58 -6.19 -1.23
N LYS A 172 -10.98 -5.44 -2.15
CA LYS A 172 -10.79 -4.00 -2.03
C LYS A 172 -11.26 -3.33 -3.31
N ALA A 173 -11.92 -2.20 -3.19
CA ALA A 173 -12.22 -1.35 -4.32
C ALA A 173 -11.43 -0.05 -4.22
N VAL A 174 -10.84 0.38 -5.32
CA VAL A 174 -10.04 1.60 -5.45
C VAL A 174 -10.42 2.34 -6.73
N ASP A 175 -10.27 3.65 -6.71
CA ASP A 175 -10.38 4.47 -7.92
C ASP A 175 -9.09 4.43 -8.75
N VAL A 176 -9.16 4.89 -9.99
CA VAL A 176 -8.00 4.96 -10.89
C VAL A 176 -6.86 5.82 -10.34
N ALA A 177 -7.17 6.86 -9.54
CA ALA A 177 -6.17 7.71 -8.91
C ALA A 177 -5.48 7.01 -7.73
N GLY A 178 -6.22 6.24 -6.94
CA GLY A 178 -5.75 5.49 -5.78
C GLY A 178 -5.06 4.15 -6.11
N LEU A 179 -5.06 3.74 -7.39
CA LEU A 179 -4.42 2.50 -7.81
C LEU A 179 -2.92 2.53 -7.49
N ASN A 180 -2.48 1.60 -6.65
CA ASN A 180 -1.09 1.47 -6.23
C ASN A 180 -0.58 0.04 -6.39
N ILE A 181 0.74 -0.09 -6.44
CA ILE A 181 1.41 -1.37 -6.68
C ILE A 181 1.19 -2.38 -5.55
N TYR A 182 1.11 -1.89 -4.30
CA TYR A 182 0.92 -2.75 -3.14
C TYR A 182 -0.42 -3.50 -3.20
N ASP A 183 -1.52 -2.78 -3.51
CA ASP A 183 -2.84 -3.36 -3.65
C ASP A 183 -2.91 -4.33 -4.84
N VAL A 184 -2.28 -4.00 -5.97
CA VAL A 184 -2.20 -4.90 -7.14
C VAL A 184 -1.54 -6.23 -6.80
N LEU A 185 -0.48 -6.21 -5.98
CA LEU A 185 0.22 -7.44 -5.57
C LEU A 185 -0.44 -8.18 -4.41
N ALA A 186 -1.12 -7.45 -3.52
CA ALA A 186 -1.77 -8.02 -2.34
C ALA A 186 -2.99 -8.89 -2.70
N HIS A 187 -3.64 -8.62 -3.83
CA HIS A 187 -4.80 -9.36 -4.29
C HIS A 187 -4.44 -10.30 -5.42
N LYS A 188 -5.07 -11.49 -5.44
CA LYS A 188 -4.84 -12.47 -6.50
C LYS A 188 -5.30 -11.94 -7.85
N SER A 189 -6.53 -11.48 -7.94
CA SER A 189 -7.11 -10.99 -9.19
C SER A 189 -7.28 -9.47 -9.16
N VAL A 190 -7.01 -8.81 -10.28
CA VAL A 190 -7.29 -7.38 -10.47
C VAL A 190 -8.39 -7.25 -11.53
N VAL A 191 -9.49 -6.62 -11.14
CA VAL A 191 -10.68 -6.47 -11.97
C VAL A 191 -10.91 -5.00 -12.27
N PHE A 192 -10.91 -4.64 -13.53
CA PHE A 192 -11.18 -3.29 -14.00
C PHE A 192 -12.56 -3.20 -14.62
N SER A 193 -13.25 -2.08 -14.43
CA SER A 193 -14.29 -1.70 -15.40
C SER A 193 -13.64 -1.25 -16.70
N ARG A 194 -14.33 -1.40 -17.83
CA ARG A 194 -13.81 -0.99 -19.14
C ARG A 194 -13.32 0.46 -19.13
N ARG A 195 -14.13 1.38 -18.61
CA ARG A 195 -13.79 2.81 -18.53
C ARG A 195 -12.56 3.07 -17.66
N ALA A 196 -12.47 2.40 -16.50
CA ALA A 196 -11.31 2.53 -15.63
C ALA A 196 -10.04 1.96 -16.26
N PHE A 197 -10.14 0.87 -17.00
CA PHE A 197 -9.01 0.28 -17.72
C PHE A 197 -8.46 1.21 -18.79
N GLU A 198 -9.32 1.79 -19.62
CA GLU A 198 -8.94 2.78 -20.62
C GLU A 198 -8.24 4.00 -19.98
N ALA A 199 -8.77 4.53 -18.88
CA ALA A 199 -8.15 5.63 -18.13
C ALA A 199 -6.78 5.26 -17.52
N VAL A 200 -6.61 4.02 -17.05
CA VAL A 200 -5.31 3.53 -16.55
C VAL A 200 -4.31 3.38 -17.68
N LEU A 201 -4.70 2.89 -18.84
CA LEU A 201 -3.83 2.79 -20.02
C LEU A 201 -3.32 4.18 -20.45
N GLU A 202 -4.21 5.16 -20.53
CA GLU A 202 -3.85 6.54 -20.85
C GLU A 202 -2.85 7.14 -19.84
N LYS A 203 -3.08 6.92 -18.54
CA LYS A 203 -2.18 7.38 -17.47
C LYS A 203 -0.80 6.72 -17.51
N LEU A 204 -0.75 5.48 -18.00
CA LEU A 204 0.49 4.69 -18.09
C LEU A 204 1.21 4.83 -19.43
N SER A 205 0.58 5.26 -20.47
CA SER A 205 1.23 5.60 -21.73
C SER A 205 2.16 6.76 -21.56
#